data_ec036135e3c21875bc41698f5f6d70cb
#
_entry.id   ec036135e3c21875bc41698f5f6d70cb
#
_cell.length_a   1.000
_cell.length_b   1.000
_cell.length_c   1.000
_cell.angle_alpha   90.00
_cell.angle_beta   90.00
_cell.angle_gamma   90.00
#
_symmetry.space_group_name_H-M   'P 1'
#
loop_
_entity.id
_entity.type
_entity.pdbx_description
1 polymer ?
#
loop_
_entity_poly.entity_id
_entity_poly.type
_entity_poly.pdbx_seq_one_letter_code
_entity_poly.pdbx_strand_id
1 'polypeptide(L)'
;MGTGHVMRCLALAQTLKENGANVEFICRKYEGNLIDKIHLSGFNVYELEVLEEFEVDNKLAHSHWLGATQKQDADDCIDALKKEKIDWLIVDHYAIDEDWQCKLKPYYEKLMVIDDLADRKHQCDILLDQTFGRQQEDYSELTPKDCQLLLGSQYALLRPEFSKWRPYSLERRSKPEFKQLLINMGGVDVDNV
;
A
#
# COMPACT_ATOMS: atom_id res chain seq x y z
N MET A 1 -4.02 -8.53 -6.56
CA MET A 1 -3.78 -7.73 -5.33
C MET A 1 -5.12 -7.40 -4.69
N GLY A 2 -5.23 -7.50 -3.37
CA GLY A 2 -6.51 -7.32 -2.68
C GLY A 2 -6.94 -5.85 -2.57
N THR A 3 -8.26 -5.61 -2.37
CA THR A 3 -8.84 -4.27 -2.19
C THR A 3 -8.26 -3.49 -1.00
N GLY A 4 -7.68 -4.19 -0.02
CA GLY A 4 -7.10 -3.63 1.20
C GLY A 4 -5.99 -2.61 0.94
N HIS A 5 -5.10 -2.87 -0.02
CA HIS A 5 -4.01 -1.95 -0.40
C HIS A 5 -4.55 -0.59 -0.85
N VAL A 6 -5.48 -0.59 -1.81
CA VAL A 6 -6.09 0.65 -2.29
C VAL A 6 -6.82 1.40 -1.16
N MET A 7 -7.52 0.67 -0.30
CA MET A 7 -8.29 1.29 0.80
C MET A 7 -7.39 1.94 1.86
N ARG A 8 -6.26 1.29 2.23
CA ARG A 8 -5.31 1.90 3.17
C ARG A 8 -4.56 3.09 2.56
N CYS A 9 -4.19 2.99 1.27
CA CYS A 9 -3.61 4.12 0.54
C CYS A 9 -4.58 5.29 0.40
N LEU A 10 -5.87 5.06 0.14
CA LEU A 10 -6.89 6.12 0.11
C LEU A 10 -7.08 6.80 1.46
N ALA A 11 -7.03 6.05 2.58
CA ALA A 11 -7.11 6.63 3.93
C ALA A 11 -5.92 7.58 4.20
N LEU A 12 -4.71 7.17 3.82
CA LEU A 12 -3.52 8.01 3.92
C LEU A 12 -3.60 9.22 2.99
N ALA A 13 -3.95 9.01 1.72
CA ALA A 13 -4.06 10.07 0.70
C ALA A 13 -5.07 11.15 1.09
N GLN A 14 -6.22 10.77 1.65
CA GLN A 14 -7.22 11.71 2.12
C GLN A 14 -6.66 12.60 3.24
N THR A 15 -5.98 12.01 4.22
CA THR A 15 -5.37 12.76 5.32
C THR A 15 -4.26 13.70 4.82
N LEU A 16 -3.42 13.24 3.89
CA LEU A 16 -2.38 14.07 3.28
C LEU A 16 -2.98 15.26 2.52
N LYS A 17 -4.02 15.03 1.72
CA LYS A 17 -4.75 16.07 0.99
C LYS A 17 -5.38 17.11 1.92
N GLU A 18 -5.99 16.69 3.02
CA GLU A 18 -6.55 17.56 4.05
C GLU A 18 -5.49 18.44 4.73
N ASN A 19 -4.23 17.98 4.73
CA ASN A 19 -3.07 18.73 5.21
C ASN A 19 -2.32 19.49 4.10
N GLY A 20 -2.91 19.64 2.92
CA GLY A 20 -2.41 20.47 1.85
C GLY A 20 -1.47 19.80 0.84
N ALA A 21 -1.29 18.49 0.91
CA ALA A 21 -0.51 17.78 -0.09
C ALA A 21 -1.29 17.60 -1.40
N ASN A 22 -0.58 17.69 -2.53
CA ASN A 22 -1.08 17.21 -3.81
C ASN A 22 -0.77 15.71 -3.91
N VAL A 23 -1.80 14.87 -4.08
CA VAL A 23 -1.66 13.41 -4.10
C VAL A 23 -2.24 12.85 -5.39
N GLU A 24 -1.45 12.03 -6.07
CA GLU A 24 -1.84 11.31 -7.27
C GLU A 24 -1.50 9.82 -7.11
N PHE A 25 -2.15 8.98 -7.88
CA PHE A 25 -1.96 7.54 -7.84
C PHE A 25 -1.37 7.04 -9.16
N ILE A 26 -0.57 5.98 -9.08
CA ILE A 26 -0.14 5.17 -10.23
C ILE A 26 -0.72 3.77 -10.02
N CYS A 27 -1.54 3.29 -10.92
CA CYS A 27 -2.20 1.98 -10.82
C CYS A 27 -2.18 1.24 -12.15
N ARG A 28 -1.92 -0.07 -12.10
CA ARG A 28 -2.04 -0.94 -13.27
C ARG A 28 -3.48 -1.44 -13.43
N LYS A 29 -3.98 -1.44 -14.68
CA LYS A 29 -5.37 -1.76 -15.05
C LYS A 29 -5.65 -3.25 -15.05
N TYR A 30 -5.79 -3.85 -13.90
CA TYR A 30 -6.28 -5.22 -13.80
C TYR A 30 -7.80 -5.30 -13.91
N GLU A 31 -8.31 -6.44 -14.31
CA GLU A 31 -9.72 -6.76 -14.14
C GLU A 31 -10.09 -6.68 -12.65
N GLY A 32 -11.20 -6.01 -12.33
CA GLY A 32 -11.63 -5.77 -10.95
C GLY A 32 -10.77 -4.76 -10.18
N ASN A 33 -9.96 -3.93 -10.86
CA ASN A 33 -9.23 -2.82 -10.21
C ASN A 33 -10.16 -1.81 -9.54
N LEU A 34 -9.59 -0.93 -8.71
CA LEU A 34 -10.32 0.10 -7.98
C LEU A 34 -10.02 1.54 -8.48
N ILE A 35 -9.60 1.70 -9.73
CA ILE A 35 -9.26 3.00 -10.32
C ILE A 35 -10.46 3.95 -10.25
N ASP A 36 -11.65 3.49 -10.64
CA ASP A 36 -12.89 4.28 -10.54
C ASP A 36 -13.16 4.76 -9.11
N LYS A 37 -12.89 3.91 -8.13
CA LYS A 37 -13.02 4.28 -6.71
C LYS A 37 -12.06 5.39 -6.31
N ILE A 38 -10.82 5.35 -6.80
CA ILE A 38 -9.81 6.39 -6.55
C ILE A 38 -10.28 7.72 -7.16
N HIS A 39 -10.75 7.69 -8.43
CA HIS A 39 -11.33 8.87 -9.09
C HIS A 39 -12.53 9.44 -8.33
N LEU A 40 -13.48 8.58 -7.92
CA LEU A 40 -14.64 8.99 -7.11
C LEU A 40 -14.25 9.58 -5.75
N SER A 41 -13.06 9.23 -5.23
CA SER A 41 -12.49 9.82 -4.02
C SER A 41 -11.77 11.16 -4.27
N GLY A 42 -11.75 11.63 -5.53
CA GLY A 42 -11.21 12.93 -5.91
C GLY A 42 -9.71 12.97 -6.11
N PHE A 43 -9.11 11.85 -6.54
CA PHE A 43 -7.69 11.74 -6.88
C PHE A 43 -7.49 11.42 -8.36
N ASN A 44 -6.42 11.95 -8.93
CA ASN A 44 -5.94 11.58 -10.25
C ASN A 44 -5.24 10.23 -10.20
N VAL A 45 -5.32 9.48 -11.31
CA VAL A 45 -4.64 8.20 -11.47
C VAL A 45 -3.89 8.18 -12.78
N TYR A 46 -2.61 7.86 -12.73
CA TYR A 46 -1.85 7.42 -13.91
C TYR A 46 -2.08 5.92 -14.09
N GLU A 47 -2.73 5.59 -15.19
CA GLU A 47 -3.11 4.22 -15.50
C GLU A 47 -2.02 3.53 -16.31
N LEU A 48 -1.50 2.42 -15.78
CA LEU A 48 -0.53 1.58 -16.46
C LEU A 48 -1.26 0.37 -17.07
N GLU A 49 -0.89 0.00 -18.30
CA GLU A 49 -1.49 -1.15 -18.96
C GLU A 49 -0.90 -2.46 -18.43
N VAL A 50 -1.72 -3.51 -18.38
CA VAL A 50 -1.25 -4.87 -18.12
C VAL A 50 -0.60 -5.41 -19.39
N LEU A 51 0.56 -6.01 -19.28
CA LEU A 51 1.21 -6.67 -20.41
C LEU A 51 0.49 -7.99 -20.71
N GLU A 52 0.14 -8.23 -21.97
CA GLU A 52 -0.52 -9.46 -22.39
C GLU A 52 0.38 -10.69 -22.18
N GLU A 53 1.69 -10.53 -22.39
CA GLU A 53 2.69 -11.56 -22.17
C GLU A 53 3.90 -10.95 -21.46
N PHE A 54 4.32 -11.53 -20.33
CA PHE A 54 5.57 -11.22 -19.65
C PHE A 54 6.08 -12.45 -18.90
N GLU A 55 7.38 -12.60 -18.82
CA GLU A 55 7.98 -13.62 -17.99
C GLU A 55 7.86 -13.21 -16.52
N VAL A 56 7.15 -13.98 -15.73
CA VAL A 56 7.06 -13.75 -14.29
C VAL A 56 8.42 -14.05 -13.67
N ASP A 57 9.08 -13.03 -13.16
CA ASP A 57 10.24 -13.22 -12.31
C ASP A 57 9.77 -13.79 -10.95
N ASN A 58 10.07 -15.05 -10.72
CA ASN A 58 9.70 -15.76 -9.48
C ASN A 58 10.61 -15.41 -8.29
N LYS A 59 11.36 -14.31 -8.34
CA LYS A 59 12.23 -13.84 -7.25
C LYS A 59 11.44 -13.57 -5.97
N LEU A 60 10.22 -13.03 -6.09
CA LEU A 60 9.34 -12.74 -4.97
C LEU A 60 8.09 -13.63 -5.02
N ALA A 61 7.58 -14.01 -3.84
CA ALA A 61 6.40 -14.87 -3.71
C ALA A 61 5.16 -14.34 -4.46
N HIS A 62 5.04 -13.02 -4.58
CA HIS A 62 3.91 -12.34 -5.20
C HIS A 62 4.24 -11.67 -6.54
N SER A 63 5.36 -12.02 -7.20
CA SER A 63 5.79 -11.41 -8.47
C SER A 63 4.69 -11.37 -9.54
N HIS A 64 3.85 -12.41 -9.60
CA HIS A 64 2.73 -12.51 -10.54
C HIS A 64 1.63 -11.44 -10.34
N TRP A 65 1.62 -10.74 -9.19
CA TRP A 65 0.64 -9.67 -8.94
C TRP A 65 0.99 -8.36 -9.64
N LEU A 66 2.22 -8.20 -10.14
CA LEU A 66 2.67 -6.95 -10.74
C LEU A 66 2.12 -6.72 -12.17
N GLY A 67 1.83 -7.78 -12.92
CA GLY A 67 1.35 -7.72 -14.31
C GLY A 67 2.38 -7.21 -15.31
N ALA A 68 3.64 -7.19 -14.90
CA ALA A 68 4.82 -6.84 -15.67
C ALA A 68 6.04 -7.40 -14.94
N THR A 69 7.22 -7.34 -15.55
CA THR A 69 8.47 -7.48 -14.79
C THR A 69 8.70 -6.25 -13.91
N GLN A 70 9.43 -6.37 -12.79
CA GLN A 70 9.80 -5.19 -11.99
C GLN A 70 10.52 -4.12 -12.82
N LYS A 71 11.36 -4.55 -13.76
CA LYS A 71 12.08 -3.63 -14.67
C LYS A 71 11.10 -2.83 -15.52
N GLN A 72 10.13 -3.49 -16.16
CA GLN A 72 9.14 -2.84 -17.02
C GLN A 72 8.23 -1.93 -16.21
N ASP A 73 7.74 -2.41 -15.06
CA ASP A 73 6.89 -1.61 -14.17
C ASP A 73 7.60 -0.34 -13.68
N ALA A 74 8.89 -0.45 -13.36
CA ALA A 74 9.71 0.71 -13.01
C ALA A 74 9.83 1.71 -14.18
N ASP A 75 10.02 1.24 -15.42
CA ASP A 75 10.07 2.10 -16.59
C ASP A 75 8.75 2.79 -16.86
N ASP A 76 7.62 2.07 -16.76
CA ASP A 76 6.27 2.63 -16.89
C ASP A 76 6.00 3.71 -15.82
N CYS A 77 6.40 3.45 -14.56
CA CYS A 77 6.29 4.41 -13.46
C CYS A 77 7.18 5.65 -13.70
N ILE A 78 8.41 5.47 -14.19
CA ILE A 78 9.31 6.58 -14.54
C ILE A 78 8.65 7.48 -15.59
N ASP A 79 8.01 6.91 -16.60
CA ASP A 79 7.32 7.69 -17.64
C ASP A 79 6.17 8.52 -17.07
N ALA A 80 5.45 8.01 -16.07
CA ALA A 80 4.44 8.76 -15.34
C ALA A 80 5.07 9.89 -14.50
N LEU A 81 6.23 9.64 -13.88
CA LEU A 81 6.91 10.55 -12.95
C LEU A 81 7.75 11.66 -13.63
N LYS A 82 8.14 11.51 -14.90
CA LYS A 82 9.04 12.46 -15.61
C LYS A 82 8.52 13.90 -15.69
N LYS A 83 7.26 14.14 -15.39
CA LYS A 83 6.63 15.46 -15.57
C LYS A 83 6.96 16.44 -14.45
N GLU A 84 7.18 15.97 -13.23
CA GLU A 84 7.45 16.79 -12.06
C GLU A 84 8.34 16.04 -11.06
N LYS A 85 9.15 16.79 -10.30
CA LYS A 85 9.92 16.20 -9.21
C LYS A 85 8.99 15.93 -8.04
N ILE A 86 8.98 14.70 -7.56
CA ILE A 86 8.09 14.25 -6.48
C ILE A 86 8.81 14.38 -5.14
N ASP A 87 8.16 15.01 -4.16
CA ASP A 87 8.68 15.10 -2.79
C ASP A 87 8.65 13.72 -2.13
N TRP A 88 7.52 13.00 -2.25
CA TRP A 88 7.34 11.68 -1.67
C TRP A 88 6.76 10.69 -2.66
N LEU A 89 7.44 9.55 -2.82
CA LEU A 89 6.87 8.35 -3.41
C LEU A 89 6.41 7.41 -2.29
N ILE A 90 5.19 6.88 -2.39
CA ILE A 90 4.64 5.91 -1.43
C ILE A 90 4.34 4.62 -2.19
N VAL A 91 4.92 3.52 -1.77
CA VAL A 91 4.79 2.20 -2.41
C VAL A 91 4.09 1.22 -1.49
N ASP A 92 3.03 0.60 -2.00
CA ASP A 92 2.27 -0.46 -1.33
C ASP A 92 2.05 -1.61 -2.29
N HIS A 93 3.05 -2.48 -2.46
CA HIS A 93 2.98 -3.62 -3.37
C HIS A 93 3.97 -4.73 -3.02
N TYR A 94 3.51 -5.98 -2.90
CA TYR A 94 4.34 -7.12 -2.48
C TYR A 94 5.30 -7.66 -3.56
N ALA A 95 5.10 -7.30 -4.82
CA ALA A 95 5.96 -7.71 -5.92
C ALA A 95 7.07 -6.69 -6.26
N ILE A 96 7.37 -5.76 -5.35
CA ILE A 96 8.37 -4.70 -5.52
C ILE A 96 9.39 -4.79 -4.38
N ASP A 97 10.68 -4.74 -4.72
CA ASP A 97 11.80 -4.77 -3.80
C ASP A 97 12.79 -3.60 -4.01
N GLU A 98 13.98 -3.70 -3.40
CA GLU A 98 15.02 -2.68 -3.46
C GLU A 98 15.48 -2.36 -4.90
N ASP A 99 15.47 -3.33 -5.82
CA ASP A 99 15.92 -3.13 -7.20
C ASP A 99 15.02 -2.13 -7.95
N TRP A 100 13.70 -2.27 -7.81
CA TRP A 100 12.71 -1.35 -8.35
C TRP A 100 12.84 0.04 -7.70
N GLN A 101 12.97 0.09 -6.39
CA GLN A 101 13.07 1.33 -5.61
C GLN A 101 14.32 2.12 -5.96
N CYS A 102 15.48 1.45 -6.09
CA CYS A 102 16.74 2.07 -6.52
C CYS A 102 16.63 2.66 -7.93
N LYS A 103 15.94 1.97 -8.85
CA LYS A 103 15.76 2.45 -10.22
C LYS A 103 14.95 3.76 -10.29
N LEU A 104 13.97 3.94 -9.39
CA LEU A 104 13.16 5.15 -9.33
C LEU A 104 13.80 6.29 -8.50
N LYS A 105 14.91 6.05 -7.78
CA LYS A 105 15.54 7.03 -6.89
C LYS A 105 15.79 8.43 -7.50
N PRO A 106 16.12 8.58 -8.79
CA PRO A 106 16.30 9.90 -9.39
C PRO A 106 15.03 10.75 -9.51
N TYR A 107 13.85 10.17 -9.36
CA TYR A 107 12.55 10.79 -9.66
C TYR A 107 11.76 11.21 -8.41
N TYR A 108 12.26 10.93 -7.21
CA TYR A 108 11.65 11.34 -5.94
C TYR A 108 12.70 11.81 -4.93
N GLU A 109 12.29 12.59 -3.93
CA GLU A 109 13.16 12.99 -2.81
C GLU A 109 13.20 11.92 -1.73
N LYS A 110 12.02 11.45 -1.30
CA LYS A 110 11.81 10.51 -0.20
C LYS A 110 10.92 9.36 -0.63
N LEU A 111 11.19 8.18 -0.08
CA LEU A 111 10.40 6.98 -0.29
C LEU A 111 9.82 6.44 1.00
N MET A 112 8.52 6.22 1.02
CA MET A 112 7.83 5.44 2.04
C MET A 112 7.36 4.12 1.45
N VAL A 113 7.64 3.02 2.14
CA VAL A 113 7.13 1.69 1.82
C VAL A 113 6.11 1.27 2.86
N ILE A 114 4.97 0.76 2.40
CA ILE A 114 3.99 0.05 3.24
C ILE A 114 4.18 -1.44 2.97
N ASP A 115 4.59 -2.17 4.00
CA ASP A 115 4.85 -3.61 3.94
C ASP A 115 4.27 -4.30 5.18
N ASP A 116 3.95 -5.59 5.07
CA ASP A 116 3.50 -6.41 6.20
C ASP A 116 3.99 -7.87 6.09
N LEU A 117 4.90 -8.14 5.14
CA LEU A 117 5.49 -9.46 4.93
C LEU A 117 6.84 -9.64 5.63
N ALA A 118 7.68 -8.61 5.67
CA ALA A 118 9.05 -8.64 6.16
C ALA A 118 9.87 -9.78 5.53
N ASP A 119 9.79 -9.91 4.20
CA ASP A 119 10.35 -11.05 3.44
C ASP A 119 11.34 -10.64 2.35
N ARG A 120 11.53 -9.33 2.13
CA ARG A 120 12.41 -8.77 1.08
C ARG A 120 13.05 -7.46 1.50
N LYS A 121 14.13 -7.10 0.81
CA LYS A 121 14.84 -5.85 1.07
C LYS A 121 14.14 -4.64 0.48
N HIS A 122 14.26 -3.53 1.20
CA HIS A 122 13.75 -2.23 0.80
C HIS A 122 14.82 -1.15 0.90
N GLN A 123 14.83 -0.24 -0.07
CA GLN A 123 15.66 0.96 -0.05
C GLN A 123 14.74 2.18 0.14
N CYS A 124 14.36 2.46 1.39
CA CYS A 124 13.37 3.49 1.72
C CYS A 124 13.80 4.36 2.90
N ASP A 125 13.19 5.55 3.02
CA ASP A 125 13.38 6.48 4.14
C ASP A 125 12.43 6.14 5.30
N ILE A 126 11.21 5.68 4.99
CA ILE A 126 10.22 5.23 5.97
C ILE A 126 9.67 3.87 5.54
N LEU A 127 9.56 2.95 6.50
CA LEU A 127 8.80 1.71 6.32
C LEU A 127 7.68 1.64 7.34
N LEU A 128 6.46 1.43 6.87
CA LEU A 128 5.27 1.25 7.70
C LEU A 128 4.81 -0.20 7.63
N ASP A 129 4.81 -0.87 8.78
CA ASP A 129 4.17 -2.17 8.96
C ASP A 129 3.17 -2.11 10.12
N GLN A 130 1.89 -2.14 9.79
CA GLN A 130 0.79 -2.02 10.75
C GLN A 130 0.43 -3.35 11.43
N THR A 131 1.19 -4.42 11.23
CA THR A 131 0.93 -5.74 11.80
C THR A 131 1.11 -5.72 13.32
N PHE A 132 0.13 -6.26 14.03
CA PHE A 132 0.22 -6.39 15.48
C PHE A 132 1.39 -7.32 15.88
N GLY A 133 2.24 -6.84 16.79
CA GLY A 133 3.39 -7.61 17.29
C GLY A 133 4.65 -7.53 16.43
N ARG A 134 4.65 -6.78 15.32
CA ARG A 134 5.85 -6.55 14.51
C ARG A 134 6.96 -5.88 15.31
N GLN A 135 8.18 -6.37 15.19
CA GLN A 135 9.35 -5.88 15.91
C GLN A 135 10.40 -5.27 14.97
N GLN A 136 11.33 -4.49 15.52
CA GLN A 136 12.38 -3.85 14.75
C GLN A 136 13.35 -4.88 14.14
N GLU A 137 13.55 -5.99 14.83
CA GLU A 137 14.42 -7.09 14.42
C GLU A 137 13.95 -7.74 13.12
N ASP A 138 12.65 -7.72 12.83
CA ASP A 138 12.06 -8.29 11.60
C ASP A 138 12.57 -7.55 10.34
N TYR A 139 12.98 -6.29 10.47
CA TYR A 139 13.46 -5.45 9.36
C TYR A 139 14.95 -5.09 9.45
N SER A 140 15.69 -5.59 10.44
CA SER A 140 17.08 -5.20 10.71
C SER A 140 18.04 -5.39 9.53
N GLU A 141 17.83 -6.44 8.73
CA GLU A 141 18.62 -6.78 7.54
C GLU A 141 17.87 -6.43 6.22
N LEU A 142 16.65 -5.90 6.33
CA LEU A 142 15.77 -5.65 5.19
C LEU A 142 15.62 -4.16 4.84
N THR A 143 16.12 -3.27 5.70
CA THR A 143 16.04 -1.82 5.47
C THR A 143 17.37 -1.13 5.74
N PRO A 144 17.62 0.07 5.16
CA PRO A 144 18.75 0.91 5.53
C PRO A 144 18.76 1.23 7.03
N LYS A 145 19.94 1.39 7.62
CA LYS A 145 20.10 1.69 9.06
C LYS A 145 19.45 3.01 9.50
N ASP A 146 19.31 3.95 8.59
CA ASP A 146 18.69 5.26 8.79
C ASP A 146 17.21 5.29 8.40
N CYS A 147 16.64 4.15 7.97
CA CYS A 147 15.22 4.03 7.69
C CYS A 147 14.39 4.17 8.97
N GLN A 148 13.39 5.05 8.96
CA GLN A 148 12.44 5.16 10.06
C GLN A 148 11.41 4.03 9.98
N LEU A 149 11.36 3.17 11.00
CA LEU A 149 10.41 2.09 11.09
C LEU A 149 9.17 2.51 11.90
N LEU A 150 7.99 2.44 11.28
CA LEU A 150 6.67 2.68 11.89
C LEU A 150 5.97 1.33 12.05
N LEU A 151 6.20 0.64 13.18
CA LEU A 151 5.81 -0.75 13.38
C LEU A 151 4.65 -0.88 14.36
N GLY A 152 3.72 -1.75 14.03
CA GLY A 152 2.60 -2.14 14.89
C GLY A 152 1.29 -1.43 14.60
N SER A 153 0.23 -1.91 15.26
CA SER A 153 -1.15 -1.48 15.01
C SER A 153 -1.46 -0.02 15.37
N GLN A 154 -0.57 0.65 16.13
CA GLN A 154 -0.67 2.10 16.42
C GLN A 154 -0.50 2.95 15.16
N TYR A 155 0.13 2.42 14.12
CA TYR A 155 0.31 3.07 12.82
C TYR A 155 -0.70 2.59 11.77
N ALA A 156 -1.76 1.90 12.18
CA ALA A 156 -2.76 1.39 11.26
C ALA A 156 -3.43 2.51 10.46
N LEU A 157 -3.41 2.37 9.14
CA LEU A 157 -4.04 3.29 8.20
C LEU A 157 -5.55 3.03 8.16
N LEU A 158 -6.27 3.64 9.09
CA LEU A 158 -7.71 3.50 9.26
C LEU A 158 -8.45 4.72 8.72
N ARG A 159 -9.63 4.47 8.15
CA ARG A 159 -10.54 5.54 7.73
C ARG A 159 -11.02 6.35 8.95
N PRO A 160 -11.27 7.68 8.80
CA PRO A 160 -11.67 8.56 9.89
C PRO A 160 -12.92 8.08 10.67
N GLU A 161 -13.81 7.32 10.01
CA GLU A 161 -15.02 6.81 10.64
C GLU A 161 -14.71 5.88 11.83
N PHE A 162 -13.58 5.13 11.80
CA PHE A 162 -13.19 4.29 12.93
C PHE A 162 -12.87 5.13 14.16
N SER A 163 -12.19 6.25 14.02
CA SER A 163 -11.93 7.19 15.12
C SER A 163 -13.23 7.80 15.63
N LYS A 164 -14.13 8.22 14.75
CA LYS A 164 -15.43 8.81 15.08
C LYS A 164 -16.31 7.85 15.89
N TRP A 165 -16.35 6.57 15.51
CA TRP A 165 -17.21 5.58 16.16
C TRP A 165 -16.55 4.88 17.36
N ARG A 166 -15.27 5.09 17.60
CA ARG A 166 -14.53 4.46 18.70
C ARG A 166 -15.14 4.71 20.08
N PRO A 167 -15.48 5.96 20.49
CA PRO A 167 -16.07 6.21 21.83
C PRO A 167 -17.36 5.43 22.03
N TYR A 168 -18.29 5.49 21.09
CA TYR A 168 -19.53 4.71 21.13
C TYR A 168 -19.28 3.21 21.23
N SER A 169 -18.35 2.68 20.45
CA SER A 169 -18.00 1.26 20.46
C SER A 169 -17.41 0.80 21.79
N LEU A 170 -16.59 1.64 22.45
CA LEU A 170 -16.01 1.34 23.76
C LEU A 170 -17.09 1.36 24.86
N GLU A 171 -17.98 2.35 24.85
CA GLU A 171 -19.10 2.43 25.79
C GLU A 171 -20.02 1.21 25.67
N ARG A 172 -20.42 0.85 24.45
CA ARG A 172 -21.25 -0.35 24.19
C ARG A 172 -20.59 -1.62 24.71
N ARG A 173 -19.26 -1.76 24.60
CA ARG A 173 -18.51 -2.95 25.04
C ARG A 173 -18.26 -2.99 26.57
N SER A 174 -18.52 -1.91 27.30
CA SER A 174 -18.39 -1.94 28.77
C SER A 174 -19.40 -2.90 29.45
N LYS A 175 -20.51 -3.19 28.75
CA LYS A 175 -21.51 -4.19 29.15
C LYS A 175 -21.77 -5.13 27.96
N PRO A 176 -20.88 -6.08 27.70
CA PRO A 176 -20.98 -6.92 26.52
C PRO A 176 -22.19 -7.86 26.61
N GLU A 177 -23.06 -7.77 25.59
CA GLU A 177 -24.13 -8.72 25.36
C GLU A 177 -23.94 -9.33 23.97
N PHE A 178 -24.01 -10.65 23.86
CA PHE A 178 -23.94 -11.34 22.58
C PHE A 178 -25.31 -11.22 21.87
N LYS A 179 -25.42 -10.23 20.95
CA LYS A 179 -26.66 -9.98 20.18
C LYS A 179 -26.50 -10.19 18.69
N GLN A 180 -25.28 -9.99 18.15
CA GLN A 180 -25.01 -10.06 16.72
C GLN A 180 -23.66 -10.68 16.46
N LEU A 181 -23.59 -11.54 15.46
CA LEU A 181 -22.37 -12.09 14.88
C LEU A 181 -22.25 -11.54 13.46
N LEU A 182 -21.13 -10.87 13.16
CA LEU A 182 -20.77 -10.50 11.81
C LEU A 182 -19.74 -11.51 11.29
N ILE A 183 -20.05 -12.15 10.17
CA ILE A 183 -19.12 -12.99 9.43
C ILE A 183 -18.72 -12.22 8.16
N ASN A 184 -17.43 -12.09 7.94
CA ASN A 184 -16.88 -11.42 6.77
C ASN A 184 -15.73 -12.25 6.20
N MET A 185 -15.87 -12.70 4.95
CA MET A 185 -14.91 -13.54 4.24
C MET A 185 -13.97 -12.71 3.34
N GLY A 186 -13.81 -11.41 3.62
CA GLY A 186 -12.97 -10.49 2.86
C GLY A 186 -13.68 -9.85 1.65
N GLY A 187 -12.90 -9.43 0.67
CA GLY A 187 -13.42 -8.78 -0.54
C GLY A 187 -13.92 -9.77 -1.60
N VAL A 188 -13.42 -10.99 -1.56
CA VAL A 188 -13.77 -12.06 -2.51
C VAL A 188 -13.79 -13.38 -1.74
N ASP A 189 -14.89 -14.10 -1.84
CA ASP A 189 -15.06 -15.47 -1.32
C ASP A 189 -14.94 -16.44 -2.50
N VAL A 190 -13.70 -16.78 -2.86
CA VAL A 190 -13.42 -17.64 -4.05
C VAL A 190 -13.93 -19.06 -3.84
N ASP A 191 -13.79 -19.58 -2.62
CA ASP A 191 -14.12 -20.97 -2.28
C ASP A 191 -15.59 -21.11 -1.86
N ASN A 192 -16.32 -19.98 -1.73
CA ASN A 192 -17.73 -19.91 -1.35
C ASN A 192 -18.04 -20.74 -0.07
N VAL A 193 -17.28 -20.47 1.00
CA VAL A 193 -17.38 -21.13 2.32
C VAL A 193 -18.42 -20.49 3.24
#